data_2a6ae7197bcca5d19fc2df42beb6e155
#
_entry.id   2a6ae7197bcca5d19fc2df42beb6e155
#
_cell.length_a   1.000
_cell.length_b   1.000
_cell.length_c   1.000
_cell.angle_alpha   90.00
_cell.angle_beta   90.00
_cell.angle_gamma   90.00
#
_symmetry.space_group_name_H-M   'P 1'
#
loop_
_entity.id
_entity.type
_entity.pdbx_description
1 polymer ?
#
loop_
_entity_poly.entity_id
_entity_poly.type
_entity_poly.pdbx_seq_one_letter_code
_entity_poly.pdbx_strand_id
1 'polypeptide(L)'
;MYEVLEVEAKKKDVIDDILSDDLISKQNTNVRDGSSLGFKEGVSYVMVEGKEEAVEKAVDLFKEEDVEPAENSDEVREKIKEEGEAAAEGIGTVFG
;
A
#
# COMPACT_ATOMS: atom_id res chain seq x y z
N MET A 1 -1.29 -10.74 -8.49
CA MET A 1 -0.05 -10.53 -7.71
C MET A 1 -0.17 -9.28 -6.86
N TYR A 2 0.43 -9.28 -5.71
CA TYR A 2 0.49 -8.09 -4.86
C TYR A 2 1.84 -7.98 -4.16
N GLU A 3 2.15 -6.78 -3.71
CA GLU A 3 3.32 -6.54 -2.87
C GLU A 3 3.02 -5.38 -1.93
N VAL A 4 3.65 -5.41 -0.76
CA VAL A 4 3.52 -4.35 0.24
C VAL A 4 4.91 -3.80 0.54
N LEU A 5 5.06 -2.48 0.45
CA LEU A 5 6.32 -1.80 0.72
C LEU A 5 6.20 -1.05 2.05
N GLU A 6 7.25 -1.08 2.85
CA GLU A 6 7.31 -0.34 4.10
C GLU A 6 8.14 0.92 3.89
N VAL A 7 7.49 2.07 3.94
CA VAL A 7 8.11 3.36 3.61
C VAL A 7 8.24 4.22 4.87
N GLU A 8 9.46 4.61 5.19
CA GLU A 8 9.69 5.51 6.32
C GLU A 8 9.07 6.89 6.05
N ALA A 9 8.62 7.54 7.11
CA ALA A 9 7.95 8.84 7.02
C ALA A 9 8.76 9.88 6.24
N LYS A 10 10.09 9.87 6.39
CA LYS A 10 10.96 10.81 5.69
C LYS A 10 11.00 10.61 4.17
N LYS A 11 10.51 9.46 3.69
CA LYS A 11 10.48 9.11 2.26
C LYS A 11 9.08 9.15 1.67
N LYS A 12 8.13 9.71 2.37
CA LYS A 12 6.73 9.76 1.93
C LYS A 12 6.54 10.37 0.55
N ASP A 13 7.35 11.35 0.18
CA ASP A 13 7.27 12.01 -1.12
C ASP A 13 7.47 11.05 -2.28
N VAL A 14 8.26 10.01 -2.07
CA VAL A 14 8.53 8.98 -3.07
C VAL A 14 7.27 8.22 -3.44
N ILE A 15 6.37 8.03 -2.48
CA ILE A 15 5.13 7.27 -2.69
C ILE A 15 4.31 7.88 -3.83
N ASP A 16 4.04 9.16 -3.74
CA ASP A 16 3.21 9.84 -4.75
C ASP A 16 3.86 9.79 -6.12
N ASP A 17 5.17 9.98 -6.20
CA ASP A 17 5.89 9.93 -7.46
C ASP A 17 5.78 8.57 -8.13
N ILE A 18 5.97 7.51 -7.36
CA ILE A 18 5.93 6.15 -7.90
C ILE A 18 4.50 5.74 -8.27
N LEU A 19 3.53 6.04 -7.41
CA LEU A 19 2.15 5.66 -7.65
C LEU A 19 1.51 6.47 -8.80
N SER A 20 2.14 7.55 -9.23
CA SER A 20 1.66 8.31 -10.38
C SER A 20 2.14 7.75 -11.71
N ASP A 21 3.00 6.73 -11.71
CA ASP A 21 3.45 6.05 -12.92
C ASP A 21 2.24 5.50 -13.69
N ASP A 22 2.23 5.65 -15.02
CA ASP A 22 1.10 5.24 -15.85
C ASP A 22 0.67 3.79 -15.65
N LEU A 23 1.63 2.88 -15.59
CA LEU A 23 1.31 1.46 -15.43
C LEU A 23 0.83 1.15 -14.01
N ILE A 24 1.54 1.69 -13.01
CA ILE A 24 1.25 1.43 -11.60
C ILE A 24 -0.09 2.06 -11.19
N SER A 25 -0.37 3.27 -11.65
CA SER A 25 -1.59 3.99 -11.29
C SER A 25 -2.87 3.27 -11.74
N LYS A 26 -2.77 2.41 -12.73
CA LYS A 26 -3.90 1.62 -13.21
C LYS A 26 -4.18 0.38 -12.36
N GLN A 27 -3.31 0.08 -11.42
CA GLN A 27 -3.48 -1.06 -10.54
C GLN A 27 -4.23 -0.66 -9.27
N ASN A 28 -4.56 -1.64 -8.44
CA ASN A 28 -5.15 -1.35 -7.14
C ASN A 28 -4.04 -0.95 -6.18
N THR A 29 -4.02 0.30 -5.77
CA THR A 29 -3.00 0.82 -4.85
C THR A 29 -3.65 1.34 -3.58
N ASN A 30 -3.01 1.07 -2.45
CA ASN A 30 -3.47 1.53 -1.15
C ASN A 30 -2.30 2.04 -0.34
N VAL A 31 -2.49 3.12 0.40
CA VAL A 31 -1.48 3.66 1.30
C VAL A 31 -2.13 3.80 2.68
N ARG A 32 -1.48 3.26 3.70
CA ARG A 32 -1.96 3.34 5.08
C ARG A 32 -0.79 3.60 6.01
N ASP A 33 -1.02 4.41 7.03
CA ASP A 33 -0.02 4.61 8.08
C ASP A 33 0.08 3.33 8.91
N GLY A 34 1.31 2.97 9.28
CA GLY A 34 1.53 1.77 10.08
C GLY A 34 0.80 1.82 11.41
N SER A 35 0.78 2.99 12.05
CA SER A 35 0.08 3.15 13.33
C SER A 35 -1.42 2.92 13.21
N SER A 36 -2.05 3.35 12.12
CA SER A 36 -3.49 3.13 11.93
C SER A 36 -3.84 1.68 11.68
N LEU A 37 -2.89 0.88 11.23
CA LEU A 37 -3.08 -0.57 11.05
C LEU A 37 -2.73 -1.37 12.30
N GLY A 38 -2.20 -0.71 13.33
CA GLY A 38 -1.74 -1.39 14.55
C GLY A 38 -0.37 -2.02 14.41
N PHE A 39 0.41 -1.58 13.43
CA PHE A 39 1.78 -2.04 13.23
C PHE A 39 2.77 -0.96 13.67
N LYS A 40 3.85 -0.75 12.91
CA LYS A 40 4.89 0.21 13.27
C LYS A 40 4.44 1.66 13.15
N GLU A 41 4.88 2.49 14.08
CA GLU A 41 4.75 3.93 13.95
C GLU A 41 5.91 4.47 13.10
N GLY A 42 5.70 5.61 12.47
CA GLY A 42 6.74 6.27 11.69
C GLY A 42 6.97 5.69 10.31
N VAL A 43 6.12 4.75 9.89
CA VAL A 43 6.18 4.18 8.53
C VAL A 43 4.80 4.20 7.91
N SER A 44 4.79 4.14 6.58
CA SER A 44 3.56 3.93 5.81
C SER A 44 3.70 2.64 5.03
N TYR A 45 2.61 1.93 4.87
CA TYR A 45 2.59 0.73 4.03
C TYR A 45 1.90 1.04 2.73
N VAL A 46 2.54 0.66 1.63
CA VAL A 46 1.99 0.85 0.29
C VAL A 46 1.72 -0.53 -0.29
N MET A 47 0.47 -0.82 -0.60
CA MET A 47 0.12 -2.08 -1.26
C MET A 47 -0.18 -1.81 -2.72
N VAL A 48 0.45 -2.58 -3.60
CA VAL A 48 0.17 -2.56 -5.04
C VAL A 48 -0.28 -3.94 -5.42
N GLU A 49 -1.48 -4.04 -5.97
CA GLU A 49 -2.07 -5.32 -6.36
C GLU A 49 -2.60 -5.24 -7.78
N GLY A 50 -2.25 -6.20 -8.60
CA GLY A 50 -2.70 -6.22 -9.99
C GLY A 50 -1.79 -7.07 -10.87
N LYS A 51 -1.52 -6.57 -12.07
CA LYS A 51 -0.69 -7.28 -13.03
C LYS A 51 0.74 -7.45 -12.52
N GLU A 52 1.29 -8.63 -12.73
CA GLU A 52 2.65 -8.96 -12.29
C GLU A 52 3.68 -7.92 -12.73
N GLU A 53 3.66 -7.55 -14.00
CA GLU A 53 4.61 -6.57 -14.53
C GLU A 53 4.52 -5.21 -13.84
N ALA A 54 3.30 -4.81 -13.47
CA ALA A 54 3.09 -3.54 -12.78
C ALA A 54 3.58 -3.61 -11.34
N VAL A 55 3.29 -4.71 -10.66
CA VAL A 55 3.74 -4.91 -9.27
C VAL A 55 5.25 -4.98 -9.22
N GLU A 56 5.89 -5.71 -10.13
CA GLU A 56 7.34 -5.79 -10.20
C GLU A 56 7.98 -4.42 -10.47
N LYS A 57 7.38 -3.65 -11.37
CA LYS A 57 7.86 -2.29 -11.65
C LYS A 57 7.81 -1.42 -10.40
N ALA A 58 6.71 -1.50 -9.66
CA ALA A 58 6.57 -0.74 -8.42
C ALA A 58 7.65 -1.11 -7.42
N VAL A 59 7.88 -2.41 -7.22
CA VAL A 59 8.92 -2.89 -6.30
C VAL A 59 10.28 -2.37 -6.72
N ASP A 60 10.61 -2.44 -8.01
CA ASP A 60 11.90 -1.98 -8.52
C ASP A 60 12.09 -0.48 -8.30
N LEU A 61 11.06 0.32 -8.56
CA LEU A 61 11.13 1.76 -8.35
C LEU A 61 11.30 2.11 -6.88
N PHE A 62 10.61 1.40 -5.99
CA PHE A 62 10.79 1.61 -4.56
C PHE A 62 12.19 1.19 -4.09
N LYS A 63 12.72 0.09 -4.62
CA LYS A 63 14.08 -0.34 -4.28
C LYS A 63 15.13 0.69 -4.68
N GLU A 64 14.92 1.38 -5.80
CA GLU A 64 15.82 2.46 -6.21
C GLU A 64 15.86 3.60 -5.20
N GLU A 65 14.80 3.74 -4.41
CA GLU A 65 14.71 4.74 -3.34
C GLU A 65 15.01 4.15 -1.96
N ASP A 66 15.67 2.98 -1.91
CA ASP A 66 16.02 2.29 -0.68
C ASP A 66 14.80 1.87 0.15
N VAL A 67 13.70 1.58 -0.51
CA VAL A 67 12.48 1.08 0.12
C VAL A 67 12.33 -0.39 -0.20
N GLU A 68 12.20 -1.21 0.83
CA GLU A 68 12.11 -2.66 0.69
C GLU A 68 10.69 -3.17 0.91
N PRO A 69 10.35 -4.34 0.36
CA PRO A 69 9.09 -4.99 0.70
C PRO A 69 8.99 -5.25 2.20
N ALA A 70 7.77 -5.12 2.73
CA ALA A 70 7.53 -5.37 4.15
C ALA A 70 7.65 -6.86 4.47
N GLU A 71 8.23 -7.20 5.60
CA GLU A 71 8.33 -8.59 6.05
C GLU A 71 6.96 -9.19 6.35
N ASN A 72 6.06 -8.37 6.84
CA ASN A 72 4.70 -8.77 7.22
C ASN A 72 3.66 -8.41 6.14
N SER A 73 4.05 -8.53 4.88
CA SER A 73 3.19 -8.11 3.77
C SER A 73 1.81 -8.76 3.78
N ASP A 74 1.72 -10.05 4.12
CA ASP A 74 0.45 -10.75 4.17
C ASP A 74 -0.48 -10.18 5.23
N GLU A 75 0.07 -9.90 6.41
CA GLU A 75 -0.70 -9.33 7.52
C GLU A 75 -1.18 -7.92 7.17
N VAL A 76 -0.31 -7.12 6.56
CA VAL A 76 -0.67 -5.75 6.14
C VAL A 76 -1.79 -5.80 5.10
N ARG A 77 -1.67 -6.69 4.13
CA ARG A 77 -2.69 -6.86 3.09
C ARG A 77 -4.04 -7.21 3.69
N GLU A 78 -4.05 -8.16 4.63
CA GLU A 78 -5.28 -8.55 5.30
C GLU A 78 -5.91 -7.39 6.07
N LYS A 79 -5.09 -6.62 6.78
CA LYS A 79 -5.57 -5.45 7.52
C LYS A 79 -6.17 -4.40 6.60
N ILE A 80 -5.51 -4.12 5.50
CA ILE A 80 -6.02 -3.15 4.52
C ILE A 80 -7.36 -3.63 3.95
N LYS A 81 -7.46 -4.90 3.63
CA LYS A 81 -8.70 -5.47 3.10
C LYS A 81 -9.83 -5.44 4.13
N GLU A 82 -9.53 -5.77 5.37
CA GLU A 82 -10.51 -5.70 6.46
C GLU A 82 -11.03 -4.28 6.64
N GLU A 83 -10.14 -3.30 6.64
CA GLU A 83 -10.53 -1.90 6.79
C GLU A 83 -11.38 -1.43 5.61
N GLY A 84 -11.00 -1.85 4.40
CA GLY A 84 -11.77 -1.54 3.20
C GLY A 84 -13.16 -2.13 3.25
N GLU A 85 -13.29 -3.38 3.66
CA GLU A 85 -14.57 -4.04 3.81
C GLU A 85 -15.39 -3.41 4.92
N ALA A 86 -14.77 -3.16 6.07
CA ALA A 86 -15.43 -2.51 7.19
C ALA A 86 -15.90 -1.10 6.81
N ALA A 87 -15.08 -0.35 6.10
CA ALA A 87 -15.47 0.98 5.63
C ALA A 87 -16.65 0.92 4.67
N ALA A 88 -16.64 -0.05 3.76
CA ALA A 88 -17.72 -0.25 2.82
C ALA A 88 -19.01 -0.65 3.55
N GLU A 89 -18.91 -1.54 4.51
CA GLU A 89 -20.05 -1.93 5.34
C GLU A 89 -20.55 -0.76 6.16
N GLY A 90 -19.64 0.02 6.74
CA GLY A 90 -19.97 1.20 7.50
C GLY A 90 -20.71 2.23 6.66
N ILE A 91 -20.23 2.46 5.46
CA ILE A 91 -20.88 3.36 4.51
C ILE A 91 -22.29 2.84 4.17
N GLY A 92 -22.40 1.56 3.89
CA GLY A 92 -23.68 0.93 3.61
C GLY A 92 -24.64 1.06 4.78
N THR A 93 -24.16 0.88 5.98
CA THR A 93 -24.96 1.01 7.18
C THR A 93 -25.44 2.45 7.39
N VAL A 94 -24.54 3.41 7.16
CA VAL A 94 -24.88 4.84 7.34
C VAL A 94 -25.89 5.30 6.33
N PHE A 95 -25.79 4.86 5.10
CA PHE A 95 -26.65 5.32 4.02
C PHE A 95 -27.79 4.37 3.70
N GLY A 96 -27.69 3.18 4.19
CA GLY A 96 -28.70 2.17 3.98
C GLY A 96 -29.71 2.16 5.11
#